data_528d7a27fe4d78fa43f85144c19ebb5e
#
_entry.id   528d7a27fe4d78fa43f85144c19ebb5e
#
_cell.length_a   1.000
_cell.length_b   1.000
_cell.length_c   1.000
_cell.angle_alpha   90.00
_cell.angle_beta   90.00
_cell.angle_gamma   90.00
#
_symmetry.space_group_name_H-M   'P 1'
#
loop_
_entity.id
_entity.type
_entity.pdbx_description
1 polymer ?
#
loop_
_entity_poly.entity_id
_entity_poly.type
_entity_poly.pdbx_seq_one_letter_code
_entity_poly.pdbx_strand_id
1 'polypeptide(L)'
;MISCQSEDQIRTYRLPKKSKDSPLNVKEEKVVPELPGKNKKFTLKWQKPEGWEQFDGHSMRMASFYVPHSTGKGELSITEFSGMSGGIQANINRWRGQISLPPESEQSILTSSTSHKSELGNFLFFELANETSNQGILASIYELSNRTVFVKLSIEQSALIEVKKDFITFSKSIAR
;
A
#
# COMPACT_ATOMS: atom_id res chain seq x y z
N MET A 1 -27.56 -5.67 51.88
CA MET A 1 -27.36 -6.72 50.87
C MET A 1 -28.36 -6.48 49.75
N ILE A 2 -27.96 -5.88 48.66
CA ILE A 2 -28.79 -5.69 47.46
C ILE A 2 -28.00 -6.27 46.30
N SER A 3 -28.49 -7.41 45.78
CA SER A 3 -27.93 -8.11 44.62
C SER A 3 -28.49 -7.48 43.35
N CYS A 4 -27.64 -6.90 42.52
CA CYS A 4 -27.97 -6.53 41.13
C CYS A 4 -27.60 -7.70 40.23
N GLN A 5 -28.59 -8.43 39.75
CA GLN A 5 -28.46 -9.35 38.61
C GLN A 5 -28.78 -8.54 37.35
N SER A 6 -27.76 -8.39 36.48
CA SER A 6 -27.95 -7.95 35.10
C SER A 6 -28.20 -9.16 34.23
N GLU A 7 -29.45 -9.34 33.78
CA GLU A 7 -29.79 -10.34 32.75
C GLU A 7 -29.37 -9.83 31.37
N ASP A 8 -28.35 -10.44 30.79
CA ASP A 8 -28.00 -10.27 29.38
C ASP A 8 -29.03 -10.96 28.49
N GLN A 9 -29.94 -10.16 27.93
CA GLN A 9 -30.94 -10.65 26.98
C GLN A 9 -30.33 -10.85 25.60
N ILE A 10 -30.00 -12.09 25.28
CA ILE A 10 -29.63 -12.49 23.92
C ILE A 10 -30.88 -12.47 23.03
N ARG A 11 -30.97 -11.48 22.12
CA ARG A 11 -32.04 -11.42 21.13
C ARG A 11 -31.70 -12.27 19.91
N THR A 12 -32.40 -13.39 19.76
CA THR A 12 -32.27 -14.27 18.57
C THR A 12 -33.28 -13.82 17.52
N TYR A 13 -32.80 -13.44 16.33
CA TYR A 13 -33.67 -13.11 15.20
C TYR A 13 -33.78 -14.34 14.27
N ARG A 14 -35.00 -14.83 14.03
CA ARG A 14 -35.28 -15.82 13.00
C ARG A 14 -35.67 -15.10 11.72
N LEU A 15 -34.87 -15.23 10.67
CA LEU A 15 -35.24 -14.82 9.32
C LEU A 15 -36.14 -15.88 8.69
N PRO A 16 -37.32 -15.52 8.12
CA PRO A 16 -38.16 -16.47 7.42
C PRO A 16 -37.47 -16.94 6.13
N LYS A 17 -37.39 -18.26 5.93
CA LYS A 17 -36.97 -18.84 4.65
C LYS A 17 -38.05 -18.54 3.61
N LYS A 18 -37.68 -17.90 2.50
CA LYS A 18 -38.55 -17.80 1.32
C LYS A 18 -38.84 -19.19 0.78
N SER A 19 -40.12 -19.58 0.77
CA SER A 19 -40.59 -20.81 0.11
C SER A 19 -40.38 -20.67 -1.42
N LYS A 20 -39.78 -21.66 -2.01
CA LYS A 20 -39.83 -21.90 -3.46
C LYS A 20 -41.23 -22.40 -3.77
N ASP A 21 -41.99 -21.65 -4.54
CA ASP A 21 -43.01 -22.12 -5.48
C ASP A 21 -43.92 -20.94 -5.86
N SER A 22 -43.68 -20.41 -7.06
CA SER A 22 -44.73 -19.93 -7.98
C SER A 22 -44.07 -19.54 -9.31
N PRO A 23 -44.53 -20.06 -10.43
CA PRO A 23 -44.06 -19.69 -11.75
C PRO A 23 -44.86 -18.46 -12.24
N LEU A 24 -44.24 -17.30 -12.29
CA LEU A 24 -44.75 -16.18 -13.08
C LEU A 24 -43.70 -15.82 -14.14
N ASN A 25 -44.03 -16.26 -15.34
CA ASN A 25 -43.36 -15.92 -16.56
C ASN A 25 -43.70 -14.44 -16.90
N VAL A 26 -42.80 -13.52 -16.53
CA VAL A 26 -42.82 -12.15 -17.04
C VAL A 26 -41.45 -11.91 -17.64
N LYS A 27 -41.39 -11.87 -18.97
CA LYS A 27 -40.28 -11.32 -19.72
C LYS A 27 -40.22 -9.81 -19.44
N GLU A 28 -39.57 -9.41 -18.39
CA GLU A 28 -39.05 -8.06 -18.28
C GLU A 28 -37.60 -8.08 -18.75
N GLU A 29 -37.37 -7.55 -19.94
CA GLU A 29 -36.07 -7.08 -20.38
C GLU A 29 -35.63 -6.02 -19.36
N LYS A 30 -34.82 -6.45 -18.37
CA LYS A 30 -34.07 -5.50 -17.55
C LYS A 30 -33.06 -4.84 -18.48
N VAL A 31 -33.40 -3.67 -18.98
CA VAL A 31 -32.42 -2.71 -19.44
C VAL A 31 -31.56 -2.36 -18.21
N VAL A 32 -30.47 -3.05 -18.07
CA VAL A 32 -29.43 -2.67 -17.12
C VAL A 32 -28.83 -1.39 -17.68
N PRO A 33 -28.93 -0.24 -17.00
CA PRO A 33 -28.25 0.94 -17.47
C PRO A 33 -26.75 0.58 -17.55
N GLU A 34 -26.17 0.60 -18.74
CA GLU A 34 -24.71 0.57 -18.87
C GLU A 34 -24.17 1.74 -18.08
N LEU A 35 -23.50 1.44 -16.97
CA LEU A 35 -22.72 2.42 -16.22
C LEU A 35 -21.68 3.00 -17.17
N PRO A 36 -21.70 4.32 -17.45
CA PRO A 36 -20.73 4.94 -18.32
C PRO A 36 -19.38 4.93 -17.60
N GLY A 37 -18.43 4.23 -18.19
CA GLY A 37 -17.04 4.26 -17.74
C GLY A 37 -16.44 2.87 -17.66
N LYS A 38 -15.94 2.36 -18.81
CA LYS A 38 -14.81 1.42 -18.76
C LYS A 38 -13.73 2.09 -17.95
N ASN A 39 -13.63 1.73 -16.66
CA ASN A 39 -12.52 2.14 -15.82
C ASN A 39 -11.24 1.72 -16.54
N LYS A 40 -10.56 2.66 -17.21
CA LYS A 40 -9.22 2.42 -17.71
C LYS A 40 -8.41 1.92 -16.52
N LYS A 41 -8.01 0.65 -16.56
CA LYS A 41 -7.18 0.05 -15.52
C LYS A 41 -5.99 0.98 -15.31
N PHE A 42 -5.80 1.44 -14.08
CA PHE A 42 -4.64 2.25 -13.75
C PHE A 42 -3.40 1.39 -13.92
N THR A 43 -2.53 1.79 -14.84
CA THR A 43 -1.32 1.05 -15.16
C THR A 43 -0.14 1.99 -14.97
N LEU A 44 0.88 1.52 -14.27
CA LEU A 44 2.13 2.21 -14.10
C LEU A 44 3.19 1.64 -15.04
N LYS A 45 4.10 2.49 -15.46
CA LYS A 45 5.33 2.15 -16.19
C LYS A 45 6.51 2.60 -15.36
N TRP A 46 7.64 1.93 -15.52
CA TRP A 46 8.90 2.24 -14.85
C TRP A 46 10.08 1.73 -15.67
N GLN A 47 11.23 2.29 -15.41
CA GLN A 47 12.50 1.81 -15.95
C GLN A 47 13.18 0.96 -14.88
N LYS A 48 13.16 -0.37 -15.07
CA LYS A 48 13.79 -1.31 -14.14
C LYS A 48 15.32 -1.17 -14.24
N PRO A 49 16.02 -0.90 -13.10
CA PRO A 49 17.48 -0.90 -13.11
C PRO A 49 18.07 -2.25 -13.50
N GLU A 50 19.28 -2.23 -14.05
CA GLU A 50 20.03 -3.43 -14.36
C GLU A 50 20.29 -4.24 -13.06
N GLY A 51 20.27 -5.56 -13.17
CA GLY A 51 20.48 -6.46 -12.02
C GLY A 51 19.26 -6.67 -11.12
N TRP A 52 18.22 -5.82 -11.20
CA TRP A 52 17.00 -6.07 -10.42
C TRP A 52 16.18 -7.21 -11.05
N GLU A 53 15.70 -8.13 -10.22
CA GLU A 53 14.90 -9.28 -10.65
C GLU A 53 13.43 -9.08 -10.25
N GLN A 54 12.53 -9.10 -11.25
CA GLN A 54 11.10 -9.07 -10.97
C GLN A 54 10.63 -10.46 -10.57
N PHE A 55 9.74 -10.53 -9.56
CA PHE A 55 9.12 -11.78 -9.13
C PHE A 55 7.62 -11.58 -8.85
N ASP A 56 6.87 -12.68 -8.79
CA ASP A 56 5.45 -12.67 -8.46
C ASP A 56 5.27 -12.41 -6.97
N GLY A 57 4.79 -11.22 -6.65
CA GLY A 57 4.50 -10.78 -5.29
C GLY A 57 3.07 -11.15 -4.84
N HIS A 58 2.68 -10.66 -3.67
CA HIS A 58 1.30 -10.82 -3.18
C HIS A 58 0.30 -10.06 -4.06
N SER A 59 -0.95 -10.53 -4.09
CA SER A 59 -2.03 -10.08 -4.98
C SER A 59 -2.35 -8.58 -4.97
N MET A 60 -1.97 -7.84 -3.92
CA MET A 60 -2.16 -6.39 -3.82
C MET A 60 -1.00 -5.57 -4.39
N ARG A 61 0.08 -6.21 -4.82
CA ARG A 61 1.24 -5.54 -5.40
C ARG A 61 1.10 -5.42 -6.91
N MET A 62 1.40 -4.26 -7.45
CA MET A 62 1.50 -4.06 -8.90
C MET A 62 2.76 -4.69 -9.46
N ALA A 63 3.85 -4.66 -8.68
CA ALA A 63 5.11 -5.34 -8.99
C ALA A 63 5.93 -5.59 -7.73
N SER A 64 6.84 -6.56 -7.81
CA SER A 64 7.84 -6.86 -6.79
C SER A 64 9.20 -7.12 -7.44
N PHE A 65 10.28 -6.66 -6.79
CA PHE A 65 11.64 -6.81 -7.27
C PHE A 65 12.58 -7.23 -6.14
N TYR A 66 13.51 -8.11 -6.44
CA TYR A 66 14.72 -8.27 -5.66
C TYR A 66 15.75 -7.22 -6.10
N VAL A 67 16.27 -6.48 -5.14
CA VAL A 67 17.28 -5.43 -5.32
C VAL A 67 18.59 -5.95 -4.76
N PRO A 68 19.57 -6.30 -5.62
CA PRO A 68 20.86 -6.82 -5.16
C PRO A 68 21.68 -5.73 -4.48
N HIS A 69 22.50 -6.14 -3.52
CA HIS A 69 23.53 -5.34 -2.87
C HIS A 69 24.71 -6.24 -2.47
N SER A 70 25.79 -5.67 -1.98
CA SER A 70 27.05 -6.38 -1.74
C SER A 70 26.94 -7.61 -0.81
N THR A 71 26.00 -7.61 0.14
CA THR A 71 25.82 -8.68 1.14
C THR A 71 24.57 -9.53 0.95
N GLY A 72 23.73 -9.21 -0.07
CA GLY A 72 22.51 -9.96 -0.29
C GLY A 72 21.52 -9.28 -1.25
N LYS A 73 20.25 -9.30 -0.92
CA LYS A 73 19.19 -8.64 -1.70
C LYS A 73 18.08 -8.12 -0.81
N GLY A 74 17.60 -6.92 -1.12
CA GLY A 74 16.40 -6.34 -0.56
C GLY A 74 15.16 -6.72 -1.36
N GLU A 75 13.97 -6.48 -0.79
CA GLU A 75 12.67 -6.69 -1.43
C GLU A 75 11.97 -5.35 -1.65
N LEU A 76 11.77 -4.98 -2.93
CA LEU A 76 11.00 -3.80 -3.31
C LEU A 76 9.60 -4.20 -3.75
N SER A 77 8.62 -3.42 -3.34
CA SER A 77 7.23 -3.55 -3.76
C SER A 77 6.67 -2.23 -4.27
N ILE A 78 5.84 -2.31 -5.32
CA ILE A 78 4.98 -1.21 -5.76
C ILE A 78 3.55 -1.59 -5.43
N THR A 79 2.86 -0.73 -4.68
CA THR A 79 1.44 -0.90 -4.34
C THR A 79 0.66 0.37 -4.66
N GLU A 80 -0.61 0.20 -5.05
CA GLU A 80 -1.52 1.29 -5.31
C GLU A 80 -2.79 1.09 -4.49
N PHE A 81 -3.26 2.16 -3.89
CA PHE A 81 -4.50 2.19 -3.13
C PHE A 81 -5.37 3.36 -3.56
N SER A 82 -6.68 3.18 -3.52
CA SER A 82 -7.63 4.25 -3.73
C SER A 82 -7.61 5.24 -2.57
N GLY A 83 -7.69 6.54 -2.88
CA GLY A 83 -7.71 7.61 -1.89
C GLY A 83 -6.37 7.82 -1.19
N MET A 84 -6.40 8.43 0.00
CA MET A 84 -5.22 8.84 0.78
C MET A 84 -4.58 7.71 1.60
N SER A 85 -5.17 6.51 1.62
CA SER A 85 -4.64 5.28 2.24
C SER A 85 -4.09 5.46 3.67
N GLY A 86 -4.79 6.25 4.50
CA GLY A 86 -4.42 6.51 5.90
C GLY A 86 -3.41 7.64 6.11
N GLY A 87 -2.94 8.29 5.02
CA GLY A 87 -1.99 9.40 5.09
C GLY A 87 -0.53 8.99 5.33
N ILE A 88 0.37 9.95 5.20
CA ILE A 88 1.82 9.72 5.28
C ILE A 88 2.23 9.25 6.67
N GLN A 89 1.81 9.95 7.73
CA GLN A 89 2.22 9.64 9.09
C GLN A 89 1.89 8.19 9.51
N ALA A 90 0.66 7.74 9.24
CA ALA A 90 0.25 6.40 9.62
C ALA A 90 1.04 5.32 8.87
N ASN A 91 1.33 5.55 7.58
CA ASN A 91 2.10 4.61 6.77
C ASN A 91 3.56 4.55 7.21
N ILE A 92 4.21 5.71 7.43
CA ILE A 92 5.59 5.76 7.91
C ILE A 92 5.70 5.12 9.30
N ASN A 93 4.80 5.44 10.24
CA ASN A 93 4.83 4.82 11.56
C ASN A 93 4.58 3.30 11.55
N ARG A 94 3.75 2.82 10.62
CA ARG A 94 3.61 1.36 10.40
C ARG A 94 4.92 0.74 9.91
N TRP A 95 5.66 1.40 9.01
CA TRP A 95 6.95 0.91 8.53
C TRP A 95 8.06 1.04 9.56
N ARG A 96 8.05 2.11 10.37
CA ARG A 96 8.92 2.24 11.54
C ARG A 96 8.73 1.06 12.49
N GLY A 97 7.48 0.69 12.79
CA GLY A 97 7.17 -0.48 13.61
C GLY A 97 7.68 -1.80 13.01
N GLN A 98 7.72 -1.96 11.68
CA GLN A 98 8.26 -3.16 11.01
C GLN A 98 9.75 -3.37 11.26
N ILE A 99 10.50 -2.29 11.49
CA ILE A 99 11.93 -2.33 11.80
C ILE A 99 12.22 -1.95 13.26
N SER A 100 11.23 -2.12 14.14
CA SER A 100 11.34 -1.90 15.59
C SER A 100 11.76 -0.48 16.01
N LEU A 101 11.37 0.54 15.23
CA LEU A 101 11.52 1.94 15.59
C LEU A 101 10.24 2.48 16.27
N PRO A 102 10.36 3.39 17.25
CA PRO A 102 9.21 4.05 17.85
C PRO A 102 8.49 4.95 16.86
N PRO A 103 7.18 5.21 17.04
CA PRO A 103 6.45 6.14 16.19
C PRO A 103 6.94 7.58 16.37
N GLU A 104 6.76 8.38 15.32
CA GLU A 104 7.09 9.81 15.30
C GLU A 104 5.88 10.68 14.97
N SER A 105 5.97 11.96 15.30
CA SER A 105 4.98 12.97 14.92
C SER A 105 5.00 13.21 13.41
N GLU A 106 3.88 13.68 12.87
CA GLU A 106 3.78 14.05 11.45
C GLU A 106 4.84 15.08 11.05
N GLN A 107 5.05 16.09 11.88
CA GLN A 107 6.05 17.14 11.63
C GLN A 107 7.47 16.57 11.55
N SER A 108 7.85 15.67 12.45
CA SER A 108 9.18 15.01 12.42
C SER A 108 9.34 14.21 11.13
N ILE A 109 8.33 13.42 10.76
CA ILE A 109 8.32 12.61 9.55
C ILE A 109 8.46 13.47 8.30
N LEU A 110 7.69 14.54 8.18
CA LEU A 110 7.75 15.43 7.02
C LEU A 110 9.08 16.17 6.94
N THR A 111 9.65 16.58 8.06
CA THR A 111 10.98 17.24 8.11
C THR A 111 12.09 16.30 7.65
N SER A 112 11.99 15.01 7.91
CA SER A 112 12.98 14.01 7.48
C SER A 112 12.83 13.58 6.01
N SER A 113 11.75 14.00 5.33
CA SER A 113 11.49 13.65 3.93
C SER A 113 12.23 14.54 2.94
N THR A 114 12.43 14.04 1.74
CA THR A 114 12.86 14.85 0.58
C THR A 114 11.86 14.74 -0.56
N SER A 115 11.54 15.90 -1.17
CA SER A 115 10.60 15.94 -2.30
C SER A 115 11.32 15.76 -3.64
N HIS A 116 10.75 14.93 -4.50
CA HIS A 116 11.26 14.68 -5.85
C HIS A 116 10.11 14.74 -6.87
N LYS A 117 10.46 14.79 -8.16
CA LYS A 117 9.53 14.78 -9.29
C LYS A 117 9.71 13.54 -10.15
N SER A 118 8.60 13.01 -10.67
CA SER A 118 8.52 12.01 -11.72
C SER A 118 7.45 12.41 -12.75
N GLU A 119 7.29 11.65 -13.82
CA GLU A 119 6.17 11.84 -14.77
C GLU A 119 4.81 11.49 -14.15
N LEU A 120 4.78 10.62 -13.13
CA LEU A 120 3.56 10.30 -12.39
C LEU A 120 3.09 11.49 -11.52
N GLY A 121 4.03 12.30 -11.02
CA GLY A 121 3.79 13.42 -10.12
C GLY A 121 4.93 13.63 -9.13
N ASN A 122 4.73 14.52 -8.18
CA ASN A 122 5.68 14.70 -7.07
C ASN A 122 5.56 13.52 -6.10
N PHE A 123 6.67 13.17 -5.46
CA PHE A 123 6.69 12.18 -4.38
C PHE A 123 7.59 12.60 -3.23
N LEU A 124 7.27 12.13 -2.05
CA LEU A 124 8.13 12.24 -0.87
C LEU A 124 8.94 10.96 -0.72
N PHE A 125 10.24 11.12 -0.56
CA PHE A 125 11.18 10.05 -0.28
C PHE A 125 11.51 10.03 1.21
N PHE A 126 11.55 8.82 1.78
CA PHE A 126 11.86 8.54 3.18
C PHE A 126 12.93 7.46 3.28
N GLU A 127 13.83 7.64 4.23
CA GLU A 127 14.81 6.65 4.64
C GLU A 127 14.61 6.34 6.13
N LEU A 128 14.34 5.09 6.44
CA LEU A 128 14.18 4.59 7.80
C LEU A 128 15.28 3.57 8.07
N ALA A 129 16.01 3.75 9.16
CA ALA A 129 17.14 2.90 9.51
C ALA A 129 17.11 2.54 11.00
N ASN A 130 17.28 1.27 11.30
CA ASN A 130 17.52 0.79 12.66
C ASN A 130 18.84 0.02 12.69
N GLU A 131 19.88 0.68 13.22
CA GLU A 131 21.22 0.11 13.32
C GLU A 131 21.26 -1.09 14.25
N THR A 132 20.47 -1.09 15.35
CA THR A 132 20.45 -2.16 16.33
C THR A 132 19.97 -3.48 15.75
N SER A 133 18.94 -3.44 14.87
CA SER A 133 18.38 -4.64 14.20
C SER A 133 18.96 -4.87 12.81
N ASN A 134 19.85 -4.00 12.32
CA ASN A 134 20.34 -3.95 10.93
C ASN A 134 19.21 -3.99 9.90
N GLN A 135 18.13 -3.27 10.15
CA GLN A 135 16.97 -3.19 9.23
C GLN A 135 16.80 -1.78 8.68
N GLY A 136 16.50 -1.69 7.39
CA GLY A 136 16.27 -0.43 6.71
C GLY A 136 15.08 -0.49 5.75
N ILE A 137 14.48 0.68 5.54
CA ILE A 137 13.42 0.87 4.54
C ILE A 137 13.70 2.15 3.77
N LEU A 138 13.71 2.07 2.43
CA LEU A 138 13.54 3.22 1.55
C LEU A 138 12.10 3.23 1.04
N ALA A 139 11.48 4.41 1.05
CA ALA A 139 10.11 4.53 0.59
C ALA A 139 9.90 5.79 -0.24
N SER A 140 9.11 5.68 -1.30
CA SER A 140 8.57 6.81 -2.06
C SER A 140 7.05 6.77 -2.01
N ILE A 141 6.43 7.90 -1.66
CA ILE A 141 4.98 8.06 -1.54
C ILE A 141 4.52 9.11 -2.56
N TYR A 142 3.65 8.68 -3.49
CA TYR A 142 3.00 9.54 -4.47
C TYR A 142 1.55 9.74 -4.06
N GLU A 143 1.18 10.92 -3.63
CA GLU A 143 -0.21 11.29 -3.36
C GLU A 143 -0.81 11.92 -4.61
N LEU A 144 -1.66 11.16 -5.29
CA LEU A 144 -2.41 11.61 -6.47
C LEU A 144 -3.84 11.98 -6.06
N SER A 145 -4.58 12.65 -6.92
CA SER A 145 -5.91 13.19 -6.58
C SER A 145 -6.90 12.16 -6.03
N ASN A 146 -6.82 10.90 -6.44
CA ASN A 146 -7.78 9.86 -6.03
C ASN A 146 -7.11 8.52 -5.67
N ARG A 147 -5.80 8.50 -5.49
CA ARG A 147 -5.03 7.30 -5.15
C ARG A 147 -3.66 7.64 -4.57
N THR A 148 -3.09 6.69 -3.86
CA THR A 148 -1.74 6.76 -3.35
C THR A 148 -0.93 5.59 -3.91
N VAL A 149 0.28 5.88 -4.40
CA VAL A 149 1.23 4.85 -4.85
C VAL A 149 2.39 4.82 -3.88
N PHE A 150 2.71 3.64 -3.40
CA PHE A 150 3.87 3.38 -2.55
C PHE A 150 4.89 2.55 -3.31
N VAL A 151 6.14 2.98 -3.27
CA VAL A 151 7.30 2.20 -3.63
C VAL A 151 8.09 2.00 -2.35
N LYS A 152 8.21 0.75 -1.89
CA LYS A 152 8.89 0.44 -0.63
C LYS A 152 9.93 -0.66 -0.86
N LEU A 153 11.15 -0.39 -0.44
CA LEU A 153 12.25 -1.35 -0.38
C LEU A 153 12.54 -1.67 1.08
N SER A 154 12.49 -2.94 1.45
CA SER A 154 12.97 -3.47 2.73
C SER A 154 14.32 -4.13 2.53
N ILE A 155 15.32 -3.75 3.30
CA ILE A 155 16.72 -4.13 3.08
C ILE A 155 17.49 -4.06 4.41
N GLU A 156 18.71 -4.60 4.45
CA GLU A 156 19.62 -4.39 5.57
C GLU A 156 20.01 -2.91 5.68
N GLN A 157 20.07 -2.38 6.89
CA GLN A 157 20.45 -0.98 7.15
C GLN A 157 21.82 -0.65 6.54
N SER A 158 22.78 -1.54 6.67
CA SER A 158 24.14 -1.38 6.14
C SER A 158 24.20 -1.22 4.61
N ALA A 159 23.19 -1.71 3.87
CA ALA A 159 23.11 -1.63 2.42
C ALA A 159 22.35 -0.39 1.90
N LEU A 160 21.70 0.39 2.78
CA LEU A 160 20.89 1.55 2.36
C LEU A 160 21.67 2.53 1.47
N ILE A 161 22.90 2.85 1.86
CA ILE A 161 23.73 3.83 1.14
C ILE A 161 24.08 3.35 -0.28
N GLU A 162 24.28 2.04 -0.44
CA GLU A 162 24.63 1.42 -1.72
C GLU A 162 23.50 1.55 -2.74
N VAL A 163 22.24 1.29 -2.31
CA VAL A 163 21.08 1.19 -3.22
C VAL A 163 20.26 2.47 -3.30
N LYS A 164 20.47 3.45 -2.43
CA LYS A 164 19.66 4.67 -2.31
C LYS A 164 19.54 5.45 -3.62
N LYS A 165 20.66 5.63 -4.33
CA LYS A 165 20.68 6.36 -5.60
C LYS A 165 19.83 5.67 -6.67
N ASP A 166 19.95 4.36 -6.80
CA ASP A 166 19.20 3.57 -7.78
C ASP A 166 17.72 3.50 -7.42
N PHE A 167 17.38 3.40 -6.13
CA PHE A 167 16.01 3.47 -5.65
C PHE A 167 15.34 4.82 -6.01
N ILE A 168 16.02 5.95 -5.78
CA ILE A 168 15.50 7.28 -6.13
C ILE A 168 15.37 7.42 -7.66
N THR A 169 16.35 6.93 -8.43
CA THR A 169 16.30 6.93 -9.90
C THR A 169 15.14 6.11 -10.41
N PHE A 170 14.94 4.91 -9.86
CA PHE A 170 13.78 4.07 -10.16
C PHE A 170 12.46 4.77 -9.83
N SER A 171 12.35 5.36 -8.64
CA SER A 171 11.15 6.12 -8.27
C SER A 171 10.86 7.29 -9.23
N LYS A 172 11.89 8.02 -9.68
CA LYS A 172 11.74 9.09 -10.68
C LYS A 172 11.28 8.59 -12.05
N SER A 173 11.54 7.34 -12.40
CA SER A 173 11.13 6.74 -13.68
C SER A 173 9.66 6.32 -13.72
N ILE A 174 8.95 6.36 -12.57
CA ILE A 174 7.55 5.91 -12.52
C ILE A 174 6.65 6.91 -13.23
N ALA A 175 5.88 6.39 -14.19
CA ALA A 175 5.00 7.11 -15.09
C ALA A 175 3.64 6.38 -15.22
N ARG A 176 2.70 6.99 -15.92
CA ARG A 176 1.40 6.42 -16.26
C ARG A 176 1.33 5.97 -17.71
#